data_da74f39efc276ab74e7afb8d5ce59c2f
#
_entry.id   da74f39efc276ab74e7afb8d5ce59c2f
#
_cell.length_a   1.000
_cell.length_b   1.000
_cell.length_c   1.000
_cell.angle_alpha   90.00
_cell.angle_beta   90.00
_cell.angle_gamma   90.00
#
_symmetry.space_group_name_H-M   'P 1'
#
loop_
_entity.id
_entity.type
_entity.pdbx_description
1 polymer ?
#
loop_
_entity_poly.entity_id
_entity_poly.type
_entity_poly.pdbx_seq_one_letter_code
_entity_poly.pdbx_strand_id
1 'polypeptide(L)'
;MIVPNYILDELEENIMKVIKEASTKKEINSYLTGEGGDIVTYMEQEWPQMTTEFKKIQREQYELFLNKQHDYGPGNISVGTQLQTPEEVKLSLTGLWFRMNDKIQRLKTLLMGEKKAAVEDEPMEDAYLDVSNYGIMATIVSRGKWGK
;
A
#
# COMPACT_ATOMS: atom_id res chain seq x y z
N MET A 1 -16.16 45.23 28.57
CA MET A 1 -16.49 43.91 29.11
C MET A 1 -15.44 42.92 28.61
N ILE A 2 -14.70 42.27 29.49
CA ILE A 2 -13.68 41.28 29.11
C ILE A 2 -14.39 39.94 29.06
N VAL A 3 -14.37 39.28 27.89
CA VAL A 3 -14.89 37.93 27.73
C VAL A 3 -13.91 36.94 28.40
N PRO A 4 -14.39 36.10 29.34
CA PRO A 4 -13.52 35.11 29.98
C PRO A 4 -12.88 34.16 28.95
N ASN A 5 -11.62 33.78 29.18
CA ASN A 5 -10.87 32.95 28.25
C ASN A 5 -11.57 31.59 27.93
N TYR A 6 -12.20 30.98 28.93
CA TYR A 6 -12.91 29.69 28.70
C TYR A 6 -14.07 29.79 27.70
N ILE A 7 -14.70 30.98 27.58
CA ILE A 7 -15.76 31.21 26.58
C ILE A 7 -15.15 31.35 25.18
N LEU A 8 -13.98 32.00 25.11
CA LEU A 8 -13.25 32.13 23.85
C LEU A 8 -12.76 30.73 23.34
N ASP A 9 -12.23 29.91 24.24
CA ASP A 9 -11.75 28.56 23.92
C ASP A 9 -12.91 27.68 23.44
N GLU A 10 -14.07 27.73 24.14
CA GLU A 10 -15.26 26.96 23.73
C GLU A 10 -15.82 27.46 22.38
N LEU A 11 -15.77 28.76 22.12
CA LEU A 11 -16.19 29.34 20.85
C LEU A 11 -15.27 28.90 19.70
N GLU A 12 -13.95 28.92 19.91
CA GLU A 12 -12.97 28.47 18.94
C GLU A 12 -13.14 27.00 18.62
N GLU A 13 -13.32 26.11 19.61
CA GLU A 13 -13.60 24.68 19.38
C GLU A 13 -14.87 24.46 18.54
N ASN A 14 -15.95 25.17 18.86
CA ASN A 14 -17.21 25.08 18.13
C ASN A 14 -17.07 25.58 16.69
N ILE A 15 -16.35 26.69 16.47
CA ILE A 15 -16.08 27.24 15.13
C ILE A 15 -15.25 26.23 14.32
N MET A 16 -14.18 25.68 14.90
CA MET A 16 -13.34 24.69 14.23
C MET A 16 -14.11 23.42 13.88
N LYS A 17 -15.01 22.95 14.76
CA LYS A 17 -15.89 21.82 14.48
C LYS A 17 -16.81 22.08 13.29
N VAL A 18 -17.46 23.24 13.27
CA VAL A 18 -18.37 23.65 12.17
C VAL A 18 -17.61 23.79 10.85
N ILE A 19 -16.39 24.36 10.87
CA ILE A 19 -15.54 24.49 9.68
C ILE A 19 -15.15 23.11 9.17
N LYS A 20 -14.73 22.20 10.06
CA LYS A 20 -14.37 20.83 9.71
C LYS A 20 -15.55 20.06 9.11
N GLU A 21 -16.74 20.14 9.71
CA GLU A 21 -17.95 19.49 9.18
C GLU A 21 -18.35 20.07 7.83
N ALA A 22 -18.25 21.38 7.62
CA ALA A 22 -18.55 22.03 6.36
C ALA A 22 -17.55 21.66 5.26
N SER A 23 -16.26 21.63 5.59
CA SER A 23 -15.21 21.18 4.66
C SER A 23 -15.41 19.73 4.25
N THR A 24 -15.64 18.82 5.21
CA THR A 24 -15.89 17.40 4.96
C THR A 24 -17.12 17.20 4.05
N LYS A 25 -18.23 17.90 4.32
CA LYS A 25 -19.42 17.84 3.46
C LYS A 25 -19.16 18.34 2.04
N LYS A 26 -18.40 19.43 1.91
CA LYS A 26 -18.03 19.97 0.60
C LYS A 26 -17.16 19.02 -0.19
N GLU A 27 -16.16 18.39 0.46
CA GLU A 27 -15.27 17.42 -0.15
C GLU A 27 -16.01 16.16 -0.60
N ILE A 28 -16.85 15.58 0.26
CA ILE A 28 -17.68 14.43 -0.09
C ILE A 28 -18.60 14.77 -1.28
N ASN A 29 -19.25 15.92 -1.23
CA ASN A 29 -20.19 16.31 -2.29
C ASN A 29 -19.47 16.54 -3.62
N SER A 30 -18.30 17.17 -3.60
CA SER A 30 -17.50 17.37 -4.83
C SER A 30 -16.96 16.06 -5.39
N TYR A 31 -16.62 15.09 -4.56
CA TYR A 31 -16.24 13.75 -5.00
C TYR A 31 -17.43 13.00 -5.64
N LEU A 32 -18.60 13.03 -4.99
CA LEU A 32 -19.81 12.38 -5.50
C LEU A 32 -20.35 13.03 -6.78
N THR A 33 -20.18 14.33 -6.93
CA THR A 33 -20.63 15.08 -8.12
C THR A 33 -19.60 15.14 -9.25
N GLY A 34 -18.37 14.62 -9.02
CA GLY A 34 -17.27 14.70 -9.98
C GLY A 34 -16.63 16.10 -10.11
N GLU A 35 -16.96 17.03 -9.23
CA GLU A 35 -16.46 18.41 -9.23
C GLU A 35 -15.09 18.59 -8.53
N GLY A 36 -14.29 17.52 -8.44
CA GLY A 36 -12.88 17.62 -8.04
C GLY A 36 -12.60 17.64 -6.56
N GLY A 37 -13.30 16.85 -5.77
CA GLY A 37 -12.92 16.58 -4.38
C GLY A 37 -11.62 15.77 -4.31
N ASP A 38 -10.67 16.20 -3.47
CA ASP A 38 -9.46 15.44 -3.19
C ASP A 38 -9.77 14.29 -2.22
N ILE A 39 -10.05 13.11 -2.77
CA ILE A 39 -10.32 11.90 -2.01
C ILE A 39 -9.16 11.54 -1.06
N VAL A 40 -7.92 11.86 -1.43
CA VAL A 40 -6.74 11.56 -0.62
C VAL A 40 -6.79 12.37 0.67
N THR A 41 -6.95 13.69 0.57
CA THR A 41 -7.07 14.58 1.72
C THR A 41 -8.24 14.16 2.62
N TYR A 42 -9.40 13.88 2.04
CA TYR A 42 -10.56 13.42 2.79
C TYR A 42 -10.28 12.13 3.58
N MET A 43 -9.74 11.10 2.93
CA MET A 43 -9.49 9.81 3.56
C MET A 43 -8.36 9.90 4.60
N GLU A 44 -7.35 10.73 4.39
CA GLU A 44 -6.29 10.96 5.37
C GLU A 44 -6.78 11.70 6.62
N GLN A 45 -7.76 12.57 6.49
CA GLN A 45 -8.41 13.23 7.63
C GLN A 45 -9.35 12.29 8.39
N GLU A 46 -10.12 11.48 7.67
CA GLU A 46 -11.10 10.56 8.26
C GLU A 46 -10.42 9.36 8.95
N TRP A 47 -9.35 8.83 8.34
CA TRP A 47 -8.64 7.65 8.81
C TRP A 47 -7.12 7.87 8.93
N PRO A 48 -6.66 8.80 9.80
CA PRO A 48 -5.27 9.25 9.83
C PRO A 48 -4.29 8.14 10.21
N GLN A 49 -4.64 7.25 11.13
CA GLN A 49 -3.75 6.16 11.54
C GLN A 49 -3.58 5.12 10.42
N MET A 50 -4.68 4.71 9.81
CA MET A 50 -4.68 3.73 8.72
C MET A 50 -3.88 4.24 7.51
N THR A 51 -4.11 5.48 7.09
CA THR A 51 -3.46 6.05 5.91
C THR A 51 -1.98 6.35 6.16
N THR A 52 -1.61 6.77 7.37
CA THR A 52 -0.21 6.95 7.76
C THR A 52 0.54 5.63 7.77
N GLU A 53 -0.05 4.57 8.35
CA GLU A 53 0.57 3.25 8.39
C GLU A 53 0.71 2.65 6.98
N PHE A 54 -0.27 2.84 6.11
CA PHE A 54 -0.19 2.41 4.71
C PHE A 54 1.02 3.02 3.99
N LYS A 55 1.21 4.33 4.11
CA LYS A 55 2.37 5.02 3.51
C LYS A 55 3.70 4.54 4.09
N LYS A 56 3.74 4.30 5.41
CA LYS A 56 4.93 3.77 6.10
C LYS A 56 5.29 2.38 5.56
N ILE A 57 4.31 1.47 5.48
CA ILE A 57 4.51 0.13 4.93
C ILE A 57 4.98 0.18 3.47
N GLN A 58 4.40 1.04 2.64
CA GLN A 58 4.85 1.23 1.25
C GLN A 58 6.32 1.66 1.17
N ARG A 59 6.77 2.53 2.09
CA ARG A 59 8.17 2.96 2.15
C ARG A 59 9.09 1.81 2.54
N GLU A 60 8.75 1.05 3.57
CA GLU A 60 9.49 -0.13 4.00
C GLU A 60 9.58 -1.18 2.89
N GLN A 61 8.49 -1.43 2.18
CA GLN A 61 8.45 -2.32 1.01
C GLN A 61 9.36 -1.84 -0.11
N TYR A 62 9.39 -0.54 -0.38
CA TYR A 62 10.22 0.04 -1.41
C TYR A 62 11.71 -0.12 -1.07
N GLU A 63 12.11 0.17 0.17
CA GLU A 63 13.49 -0.02 0.63
C GLU A 63 13.93 -1.49 0.55
N LEU A 64 13.07 -2.41 1.00
CA LEU A 64 13.32 -3.85 0.89
C LEU A 64 13.45 -4.29 -0.58
N PHE A 65 12.58 -3.80 -1.45
CA PHE A 65 12.65 -4.05 -2.89
C PHE A 65 13.98 -3.59 -3.47
N LEU A 66 14.43 -2.37 -3.17
CA LEU A 66 15.70 -1.84 -3.66
C LEU A 66 16.89 -2.67 -3.19
N ASN A 67 16.93 -3.03 -1.91
CA ASN A 67 18.02 -3.85 -1.35
C ASN A 67 18.07 -5.23 -2.02
N LYS A 68 16.92 -5.89 -2.20
CA LYS A 68 16.86 -7.17 -2.90
C LYS A 68 17.26 -7.05 -4.37
N GLN A 69 16.83 -6.00 -5.07
CA GLN A 69 17.21 -5.81 -6.47
C GLN A 69 18.68 -5.45 -6.64
N HIS A 70 19.27 -4.75 -5.69
CA HIS A 70 20.72 -4.53 -5.66
C HIS A 70 21.50 -5.86 -5.62
N ASP A 71 21.06 -6.80 -4.79
CA ASP A 71 21.76 -8.07 -4.60
C ASP A 71 21.52 -9.06 -5.75
N TYR A 72 20.27 -9.17 -6.22
CA TYR A 72 19.89 -10.14 -7.25
C TYR A 72 20.07 -9.61 -8.68
N GLY A 73 19.96 -8.31 -8.88
CA GLY A 73 19.81 -7.71 -10.21
C GLY A 73 18.45 -8.04 -10.86
N PRO A 74 18.12 -7.42 -11.99
CA PRO A 74 16.81 -7.57 -12.64
C PRO A 74 16.57 -8.96 -13.26
N GLY A 75 17.63 -9.74 -13.49
CA GLY A 75 17.56 -11.05 -14.16
C GLY A 75 16.79 -12.10 -13.38
N ASN A 76 16.65 -11.97 -12.08
CA ASN A 76 15.89 -12.93 -11.27
C ASN A 76 14.37 -12.87 -11.55
N ILE A 77 13.87 -11.72 -11.96
CA ILE A 77 12.45 -11.52 -12.29
C ILE A 77 12.22 -11.71 -13.80
N SER A 78 13.12 -11.23 -14.65
CA SER A 78 13.04 -11.45 -16.09
C SER A 78 13.39 -12.88 -16.53
N VAL A 79 13.77 -13.75 -15.59
CA VAL A 79 14.19 -15.14 -15.85
C VAL A 79 15.32 -15.19 -16.88
N GLY A 80 16.26 -14.25 -16.78
CA GLY A 80 17.41 -14.13 -17.67
C GLY A 80 17.09 -13.60 -19.07
N THR A 81 15.85 -13.22 -19.35
CA THR A 81 15.44 -12.65 -20.67
C THR A 81 15.59 -11.13 -20.68
N GLN A 82 15.40 -10.52 -21.84
CA GLN A 82 15.38 -9.06 -22.02
C GLN A 82 13.95 -8.48 -21.98
N LEU A 83 12.93 -9.30 -21.79
CA LEU A 83 11.51 -8.92 -21.79
C LEU A 83 11.08 -8.16 -23.06
N GLN A 84 11.61 -8.60 -24.21
CA GLN A 84 11.34 -7.95 -25.51
C GLN A 84 10.16 -8.56 -26.25
N THR A 85 9.82 -9.81 -25.97
CA THR A 85 8.71 -10.50 -26.61
C THR A 85 7.56 -10.77 -25.63
N PRO A 86 6.32 -10.94 -26.13
CA PRO A 86 5.19 -11.32 -25.30
C PRO A 86 5.43 -12.63 -24.53
N GLU A 87 6.15 -13.58 -25.11
CA GLU A 87 6.48 -14.86 -24.48
C GLU A 87 7.45 -14.68 -23.32
N GLU A 88 8.45 -13.82 -23.44
CA GLU A 88 9.39 -13.48 -22.36
C GLU A 88 8.68 -12.78 -21.21
N VAL A 89 7.78 -11.85 -21.52
CA VAL A 89 6.94 -11.17 -20.51
C VAL A 89 6.04 -12.17 -19.80
N LYS A 90 5.40 -13.07 -20.55
CA LYS A 90 4.56 -14.14 -19.99
C LYS A 90 5.35 -15.07 -19.08
N LEU A 91 6.58 -15.43 -19.46
CA LEU A 91 7.47 -16.26 -18.64
C LEU A 91 7.77 -15.57 -17.30
N SER A 92 8.15 -14.31 -17.33
CA SER A 92 8.41 -13.52 -16.11
C SER A 92 7.19 -13.43 -15.20
N LEU A 93 6.03 -13.09 -15.77
CA LEU A 93 4.76 -13.00 -15.02
C LEU A 93 4.35 -14.37 -14.44
N THR A 94 4.58 -15.45 -15.15
CA THR A 94 4.34 -16.82 -14.64
C THR A 94 5.26 -17.13 -13.46
N GLY A 95 6.54 -16.76 -13.55
CA GLY A 95 7.49 -16.89 -12.44
C GLY A 95 7.05 -16.11 -11.19
N LEU A 96 6.59 -14.89 -11.36
CA LEU A 96 6.04 -14.08 -10.27
C LEU A 96 4.76 -14.70 -9.68
N TRP A 97 3.89 -15.26 -10.53
CA TRP A 97 2.71 -15.98 -10.08
C TRP A 97 3.06 -17.17 -9.17
N PHE A 98 4.05 -17.97 -9.52
CA PHE A 98 4.51 -19.08 -8.67
C PHE A 98 5.00 -18.58 -7.31
N ARG A 99 5.79 -17.50 -7.28
CA ARG A 99 6.27 -16.89 -6.03
C ARG A 99 5.12 -16.40 -5.15
N MET A 100 4.12 -15.72 -5.74
CA MET A 100 2.92 -15.31 -5.02
C MET A 100 2.12 -16.49 -4.51
N ASN A 101 1.95 -17.53 -5.32
CA ASN A 101 1.22 -18.74 -4.94
C ASN A 101 1.84 -19.43 -3.72
N ASP A 102 3.15 -19.53 -3.66
CA ASP A 102 3.84 -20.12 -2.50
C ASP A 102 3.52 -19.35 -1.20
N LYS A 103 3.57 -18.05 -1.25
CA LYS A 103 3.22 -17.19 -0.10
C LYS A 103 1.73 -17.28 0.25
N ILE A 104 0.85 -17.32 -0.74
CA ILE A 104 -0.60 -17.51 -0.53
C ILE A 104 -0.88 -18.88 0.10
N GLN A 105 -0.24 -19.96 -0.35
CA GLN A 105 -0.40 -21.28 0.26
C GLN A 105 0.08 -21.30 1.71
N ARG A 106 1.20 -20.64 2.00
CA ARG A 106 1.69 -20.49 3.37
C ARG A 106 0.66 -19.75 4.25
N LEU A 107 0.15 -18.61 3.78
CA LEU A 107 -0.89 -17.84 4.49
C LEU A 107 -2.14 -18.68 4.72
N LYS A 108 -2.61 -19.39 3.71
CA LYS A 108 -3.76 -20.30 3.81
C LYS A 108 -3.54 -21.35 4.89
N THR A 109 -2.38 -21.98 4.92
CA THR A 109 -2.04 -23.02 5.89
C THR A 109 -2.00 -22.47 7.32
N LEU A 110 -1.40 -21.30 7.53
CA LEU A 110 -1.25 -20.71 8.85
C LEU A 110 -2.55 -20.07 9.37
N LEU A 111 -3.39 -19.51 8.49
CA LEU A 111 -4.65 -18.86 8.87
C LEU A 111 -5.79 -19.88 9.08
N MET A 112 -5.87 -20.90 8.22
CA MET A 112 -6.97 -21.88 8.23
C MET A 112 -6.59 -23.18 8.93
N GLY A 113 -5.30 -23.42 9.16
CA GLY A 113 -4.79 -24.58 9.89
C GLY A 113 -4.67 -24.28 11.36
N GLU A 114 -4.80 -25.31 12.21
CA GLU A 114 -4.55 -25.23 13.67
C GLU A 114 -3.05 -25.24 14.01
N LYS A 115 -2.18 -25.21 13.00
CA LYS A 115 -0.72 -25.31 13.17
C LYS A 115 -0.11 -23.93 13.36
N LYS A 116 0.74 -23.80 14.38
CA LYS A 116 1.62 -22.64 14.55
C LYS A 116 2.76 -22.69 13.53
N ALA A 117 3.27 -21.52 13.10
CA ALA A 117 4.46 -21.43 12.29
C ALA A 117 5.65 -22.09 13.01
N ALA A 118 6.31 -23.04 12.35
CA ALA A 118 7.48 -23.73 12.87
C ALA A 118 8.80 -23.02 12.51
N VAL A 119 8.77 -22.13 11.52
CA VAL A 119 9.91 -21.32 11.12
C VAL A 119 9.86 -20.02 11.92
N GLU A 120 10.71 -19.89 12.94
CA GLU A 120 10.68 -18.77 13.89
C GLU A 120 11.08 -17.44 13.26
N ASP A 121 11.99 -17.46 12.29
CA ASP A 121 12.54 -16.25 11.65
C ASP A 121 11.73 -15.77 10.43
N GLU A 122 10.56 -16.34 10.17
CA GLU A 122 9.70 -15.98 9.05
C GLU A 122 8.26 -15.69 9.54
N PRO A 123 7.99 -14.47 10.05
CA PRO A 123 6.67 -14.09 10.51
C PRO A 123 5.66 -14.12 9.35
N MET A 124 4.37 -14.31 9.68
CA MET A 124 3.29 -14.36 8.67
C MET A 124 3.17 -13.04 7.89
N GLU A 125 3.50 -11.92 8.53
CA GLU A 125 3.52 -10.60 7.91
C GLU A 125 4.43 -10.54 6.68
N ASP A 126 5.58 -11.21 6.69
CA ASP A 126 6.50 -11.27 5.55
C ASP A 126 5.83 -11.85 4.30
N ALA A 127 4.93 -12.80 4.47
CA ALA A 127 4.19 -13.36 3.34
C ALA A 127 3.22 -12.35 2.71
N TYR A 128 2.57 -11.49 3.52
CA TYR A 128 1.74 -10.41 2.99
C TYR A 128 2.57 -9.37 2.24
N LEU A 129 3.70 -8.97 2.80
CA LEU A 129 4.60 -7.99 2.19
C LEU A 129 5.21 -8.53 0.88
N ASP A 130 5.60 -9.81 0.85
CA ASP A 130 6.11 -10.46 -0.36
C ASP A 130 5.06 -10.52 -1.46
N VAL A 131 3.83 -10.93 -1.17
CA VAL A 131 2.73 -10.95 -2.16
C VAL A 131 2.48 -9.55 -2.72
N SER A 132 2.46 -8.53 -1.86
CA SER A 132 2.30 -7.14 -2.27
C SER A 132 3.43 -6.68 -3.18
N ASN A 133 4.68 -6.94 -2.84
CA ASN A 133 5.83 -6.58 -3.66
C ASN A 133 5.85 -7.32 -5.00
N TYR A 134 5.54 -8.60 -5.03
CA TYR A 134 5.44 -9.35 -6.30
C TYR A 134 4.33 -8.81 -7.20
N GLY A 135 3.22 -8.34 -6.65
CA GLY A 135 2.17 -7.66 -7.41
C GLY A 135 2.66 -6.36 -8.06
N ILE A 136 3.42 -5.56 -7.32
CA ILE A 136 4.04 -4.34 -7.85
C ILE A 136 5.04 -4.68 -8.96
N MET A 137 5.91 -5.68 -8.74
CA MET A 137 6.88 -6.12 -9.74
C MET A 137 6.20 -6.61 -11.02
N ALA A 138 5.13 -7.40 -10.91
CA ALA A 138 4.34 -7.85 -12.06
C ALA A 138 3.76 -6.67 -12.84
N THR A 139 3.32 -5.63 -12.16
CA THR A 139 2.83 -4.40 -12.78
C THR A 139 3.95 -3.67 -13.54
N ILE A 140 5.16 -3.58 -12.95
CA ILE A 140 6.32 -2.97 -13.61
C ILE A 140 6.69 -3.77 -14.88
N VAL A 141 6.73 -5.11 -14.81
CA VAL A 141 6.97 -5.99 -15.96
C VAL A 141 5.92 -5.75 -17.04
N SER A 142 4.63 -5.75 -16.69
CA SER A 142 3.52 -5.53 -17.62
C SER A 142 3.56 -4.16 -18.30
N ARG A 143 4.10 -3.16 -17.62
CA ARG A 143 4.29 -1.80 -18.16
C ARG A 143 5.59 -1.65 -18.97
N GLY A 144 6.36 -2.72 -19.16
CA GLY A 144 7.62 -2.73 -19.89
C GLY A 144 8.72 -1.85 -19.27
N LYS A 145 8.71 -1.68 -17.95
CA LYS A 145 9.66 -0.83 -17.20
C LYS A 145 10.66 -1.61 -16.33
N TRP A 146 10.57 -2.93 -16.33
CA TRP A 146 11.49 -3.75 -15.54
C TRP A 146 12.91 -3.69 -16.09
N GLY A 147 13.88 -3.39 -15.21
CA GLY A 147 15.30 -3.31 -15.57
C GLY A 147 15.70 -2.11 -16.44
N LYS A 148 14.88 -1.06 -16.47
CA LYS A 148 15.14 0.17 -17.27
C LYS A 148 15.26 1.38 -16.37
#